data_8c396c7c0240ea5ade07acab661ee531
#
_entry.id   8c396c7c0240ea5ade07acab661ee531
#
_cell.length_a   1.000
_cell.length_b   1.000
_cell.length_c   1.000
_cell.angle_alpha   90.00
_cell.angle_beta   90.00
_cell.angle_gamma   90.00
#
_symmetry.space_group_name_H-M   'P 1'
#
loop_
_entity.id
_entity.type
_entity.pdbx_description
1 polymer ?
#
loop_
_entity_poly.entity_id
_entity_poly.type
_entity_poly.pdbx_seq_one_letter_code
_entity_poly.pdbx_strand_id
1 'polypeptide(L)'
;MTTETELPPVETYTIPNLGGILTTGDLYKKGKFDYSAWAKTAQRIRENAPNWYFALEPNKDGDFVWKQPDNTGLLMGYFQNVVTGIKLPLFPYAITNNYNTPIEYEKISANDVQNSHRRCLCACGCYSFGDAFELWARVEVKELDQEQQETKDGITRTPDKPNQQPEPVESIEDKNYGKPIAQPALEAVVGKMMNLAEKYPTLKDGVINKFKKQYGITTKTIGPADIRTAEQGQFLTLLINEIDSTL
;
A
#
# COMPACT_ATOMS: atom_id res chain seq x y z
N MET A 1 56.73 23.85 19.91
CA MET A 1 56.47 22.62 19.16
C MET A 1 54.95 22.42 19.22
N THR A 2 54.24 22.82 18.16
CA THR A 2 52.81 22.56 18.00
C THR A 2 52.67 21.19 17.39
N THR A 3 52.14 20.26 18.13
CA THR A 3 51.74 18.94 17.64
C THR A 3 50.54 19.14 16.70
N GLU A 4 50.76 19.07 15.40
CA GLU A 4 49.66 18.89 14.43
C GLU A 4 48.93 17.61 14.78
N THR A 5 47.69 17.76 15.23
CA THR A 5 46.80 16.61 15.41
C THR A 5 46.32 16.21 14.01
N GLU A 6 46.89 15.16 13.45
CA GLU A 6 46.39 14.55 12.22
C GLU A 6 44.91 14.18 12.42
N LEU A 7 44.03 14.78 11.61
CA LEU A 7 42.63 14.38 11.56
C LEU A 7 42.54 12.93 11.08
N PRO A 8 41.69 12.11 11.71
CA PRO A 8 41.52 10.73 11.26
C PRO A 8 41.09 10.71 9.79
N PRO A 9 41.52 9.72 9.01
CA PRO A 9 41.16 9.62 7.60
C PRO A 9 39.64 9.63 7.45
N VAL A 10 39.14 10.47 6.55
CA VAL A 10 37.72 10.51 6.18
C VAL A 10 37.39 9.17 5.53
N GLU A 11 36.68 8.30 6.23
CA GLU A 11 36.16 7.06 5.65
C GLU A 11 35.20 7.44 4.51
N THR A 12 35.64 7.22 3.29
CA THR A 12 34.77 7.35 2.11
C THR A 12 33.78 6.20 2.08
N TYR A 13 32.53 6.50 2.40
CA TYR A 13 31.46 5.51 2.21
C TYR A 13 30.80 5.70 0.86
N THR A 14 30.43 4.59 0.23
CA THR A 14 29.70 4.61 -1.04
C THR A 14 28.22 4.37 -0.76
N ILE A 15 27.36 5.28 -1.21
CA ILE A 15 25.91 5.07 -1.21
C ILE A 15 25.60 4.06 -2.32
N PRO A 16 24.92 2.92 -2.01
CA PRO A 16 24.52 1.96 -3.04
C PRO A 16 23.67 2.62 -4.13
N ASN A 17 23.88 2.22 -5.38
CA ASN A 17 23.04 2.63 -6.51
C ASN A 17 22.21 1.42 -6.97
N LEU A 18 20.89 1.51 -6.81
CA LEU A 18 19.92 0.48 -7.18
C LEU A 18 19.19 0.84 -8.49
N GLY A 19 19.62 1.88 -9.20
CA GLY A 19 19.05 2.21 -10.49
C GLY A 19 19.37 1.13 -11.53
N GLY A 20 18.37 0.72 -12.30
CA GLY A 20 18.51 -0.27 -13.37
C GLY A 20 18.48 -1.73 -12.93
N ILE A 21 18.22 -2.02 -11.64
CA ILE A 21 18.07 -3.41 -11.15
C ILE A 21 16.62 -3.90 -11.15
N LEU A 22 15.65 -2.99 -11.34
CA LEU A 22 14.25 -3.35 -11.44
C LEU A 22 14.01 -4.20 -12.69
N THR A 23 13.25 -5.29 -12.54
CA THR A 23 12.90 -6.19 -13.64
C THR A 23 11.39 -6.31 -13.79
N THR A 24 10.92 -6.82 -14.93
CA THR A 24 9.49 -7.08 -15.17
C THR A 24 8.88 -8.06 -14.16
N GLY A 25 9.69 -8.97 -13.58
CA GLY A 25 9.27 -9.88 -12.51
C GLY A 25 8.99 -9.21 -11.17
N ASP A 26 9.42 -7.96 -10.98
CA ASP A 26 9.14 -7.16 -9.79
C ASP A 26 7.84 -6.37 -9.91
N LEU A 27 7.24 -6.38 -11.11
CA LEU A 27 6.10 -5.55 -11.44
C LEU A 27 4.79 -6.32 -11.41
N TYR A 28 3.74 -5.60 -11.11
CA TYR A 28 2.37 -6.03 -11.36
C TYR A 28 1.54 -4.85 -11.89
N LYS A 29 0.49 -5.16 -12.62
CA LYS A 29 -0.41 -4.14 -13.17
C LYS A 29 -1.41 -3.68 -12.12
N LYS A 30 -1.50 -2.37 -11.91
CA LYS A 30 -2.60 -1.74 -11.17
C LYS A 30 -3.33 -0.79 -12.13
N GLY A 31 -4.39 -1.29 -12.76
CA GLY A 31 -5.06 -0.57 -13.86
C GLY A 31 -4.15 -0.41 -15.07
N LYS A 32 -3.86 0.82 -15.45
CA LYS A 32 -2.98 1.17 -16.60
C LYS A 32 -1.50 1.29 -16.23
N PHE A 33 -1.17 1.21 -14.95
CA PHE A 33 0.17 1.50 -14.45
C PHE A 33 0.89 0.24 -14.00
N ASP A 34 2.19 0.22 -14.26
CA ASP A 34 3.09 -0.73 -13.63
C ASP A 34 3.37 -0.27 -12.21
N TYR A 35 3.43 -1.24 -11.29
CA TYR A 35 3.59 -0.98 -9.88
C TYR A 35 4.52 -2.01 -9.25
N SER A 36 5.45 -1.57 -8.42
CA SER A 36 6.28 -2.46 -7.59
C SER A 36 5.72 -2.47 -6.16
N ALA A 37 5.47 -3.67 -5.63
CA ALA A 37 5.00 -3.81 -4.25
C ALA A 37 6.06 -3.30 -3.27
N TRP A 38 5.63 -2.64 -2.19
CA TRP A 38 6.54 -2.18 -1.13
C TRP A 38 7.41 -3.32 -0.56
N ALA A 39 6.88 -4.55 -0.50
CA ALA A 39 7.63 -5.71 -0.03
C ALA A 39 8.77 -6.08 -0.98
N LYS A 40 8.56 -5.97 -2.30
CA LYS A 40 9.61 -6.15 -3.32
C LYS A 40 10.66 -5.05 -3.24
N THR A 41 10.24 -3.79 -3.07
CA THR A 41 11.16 -2.68 -2.79
C THR A 41 12.01 -2.94 -1.55
N ALA A 42 11.38 -3.33 -0.43
CA ALA A 42 12.11 -3.64 0.79
C ALA A 42 13.09 -4.82 0.63
N GLN A 43 12.72 -5.83 -0.17
CA GLN A 43 13.57 -6.96 -0.49
C GLN A 43 14.78 -6.52 -1.33
N ARG A 44 14.59 -5.78 -2.42
CA ARG A 44 15.68 -5.27 -3.27
C ARG A 44 16.66 -4.41 -2.47
N ILE A 45 16.16 -3.51 -1.62
CA ILE A 45 17.01 -2.69 -0.76
C ILE A 45 17.82 -3.56 0.20
N ARG A 46 17.21 -4.56 0.82
CA ARG A 46 17.92 -5.47 1.74
C ARG A 46 19.03 -6.26 1.04
N GLU A 47 18.79 -6.71 -0.20
CA GLU A 47 19.74 -7.51 -0.97
C GLU A 47 20.88 -6.65 -1.55
N ASN A 48 20.60 -5.42 -1.97
CA ASN A 48 21.55 -4.62 -2.73
C ASN A 48 22.11 -3.39 -1.98
N ALA A 49 21.53 -3.07 -0.83
CA ALA A 49 22.00 -2.03 0.09
C ALA A 49 22.09 -2.61 1.53
N PRO A 50 22.95 -3.64 1.77
CA PRO A 50 23.04 -4.26 3.08
C PRO A 50 23.43 -3.21 4.13
N ASN A 51 22.92 -3.39 5.35
CA ASN A 51 23.09 -2.49 6.50
C ASN A 51 22.36 -1.13 6.41
N TRP A 52 21.65 -0.84 5.31
CA TRP A 52 20.80 0.34 5.23
C TRP A 52 19.36 0.00 5.59
N TYR A 53 18.83 0.69 6.59
CA TYR A 53 17.48 0.47 7.09
C TYR A 53 16.65 1.74 6.99
N PHE A 54 15.41 1.58 6.53
CA PHE A 54 14.44 2.67 6.49
C PHE A 54 13.88 2.94 7.88
N ALA A 55 13.77 4.20 8.23
CA ALA A 55 13.14 4.67 9.46
C ALA A 55 12.37 5.97 9.22
N LEU A 56 11.50 6.29 10.15
CA LEU A 56 10.83 7.59 10.22
C LEU A 56 11.49 8.43 11.31
N GLU A 57 11.67 9.72 11.02
CA GLU A 57 12.11 10.71 12.00
C GLU A 57 10.93 11.16 12.84
N PRO A 58 10.98 11.02 14.17
CA PRO A 58 9.96 11.57 15.02
C PRO A 58 10.09 13.11 15.07
N ASN A 59 8.97 13.79 15.27
CA ASN A 59 8.97 15.22 15.56
C ASN A 59 9.48 15.48 17.00
N LYS A 60 9.55 16.76 17.40
CA LYS A 60 10.01 17.16 18.73
C LYS A 60 9.18 16.58 19.90
N ASP A 61 7.95 16.18 19.64
CA ASP A 61 7.03 15.63 20.63
C ASP A 61 7.06 14.08 20.65
N GLY A 62 7.89 13.48 19.79
CA GLY A 62 8.06 12.03 19.66
C GLY A 62 7.10 11.36 18.66
N ASP A 63 6.22 12.11 18.00
CA ASP A 63 5.28 11.60 17.02
C ASP A 63 5.93 11.46 15.63
N PHE A 64 5.54 10.45 14.88
CA PHE A 64 6.00 10.27 13.49
C PHE A 64 5.24 11.14 12.48
N VAL A 65 4.09 11.71 12.87
CA VAL A 65 3.31 12.60 12.00
C VAL A 65 3.67 14.05 12.29
N TRP A 66 4.21 14.71 11.28
CA TRP A 66 4.58 16.12 11.35
C TRP A 66 3.43 16.99 10.83
N LYS A 67 2.78 17.72 11.72
CA LYS A 67 1.70 18.64 11.36
C LYS A 67 2.22 19.78 10.50
N GLN A 68 1.51 20.08 9.39
CA GLN A 68 1.84 21.14 8.46
C GLN A 68 0.96 22.39 8.68
N PRO A 69 1.40 23.56 8.19
CA PRO A 69 0.63 24.80 8.34
C PRO A 69 -0.77 24.76 7.70
N ASP A 70 -0.95 23.96 6.66
CA ASP A 70 -2.24 23.73 5.96
C ASP A 70 -3.13 22.71 6.66
N ASN A 71 -2.82 22.35 7.90
CA ASN A 71 -3.52 21.35 8.70
C ASN A 71 -3.50 19.93 8.09
N THR A 72 -2.46 19.57 7.35
CA THR A 72 -2.21 18.21 6.88
C THR A 72 -1.05 17.55 7.65
N GLY A 73 -0.70 16.30 7.31
CA GLY A 73 0.39 15.57 7.95
C GLY A 73 1.46 15.09 6.97
N LEU A 74 2.73 15.13 7.40
CA LEU A 74 3.85 14.52 6.70
C LEU A 74 4.47 13.41 7.53
N LEU A 75 5.07 12.43 6.84
CA LEU A 75 6.10 11.54 7.39
C LEU A 75 7.46 12.03 6.90
N MET A 76 8.47 11.94 7.75
CA MET A 76 9.87 12.26 7.40
C MET A 76 10.66 10.95 7.38
N GLY A 77 10.78 10.35 6.18
CA GLY A 77 11.51 9.10 5.99
C GLY A 77 13.00 9.32 5.77
N TYR A 78 13.82 8.36 6.16
CA TYR A 78 15.25 8.34 5.86
C TYR A 78 15.80 6.92 5.86
N PHE A 79 16.97 6.74 5.27
CA PHE A 79 17.77 5.54 5.45
C PHE A 79 18.97 5.81 6.35
N GLN A 80 19.29 4.84 7.20
CA GLN A 80 20.46 4.87 8.06
C GLN A 80 21.24 3.57 7.90
N ASN A 81 22.56 3.71 7.77
CA ASN A 81 23.47 2.56 7.83
C ASN A 81 23.74 2.24 9.29
N VAL A 82 23.33 1.03 9.73
CA VAL A 82 23.42 0.63 11.14
C VAL A 82 24.85 0.27 11.59
N VAL A 83 25.78 0.07 10.65
CA VAL A 83 27.19 -0.22 10.96
C VAL A 83 27.96 1.09 11.13
N THR A 84 27.78 2.05 10.21
CA THR A 84 28.53 3.32 10.22
C THR A 84 27.80 4.43 10.97
N GLY A 85 26.51 4.27 11.26
CA GLY A 85 25.66 5.32 11.85
C GLY A 85 25.28 6.44 10.88
N ILE A 86 25.70 6.38 9.61
CA ILE A 86 25.43 7.42 8.63
C ILE A 86 23.94 7.45 8.31
N LYS A 87 23.35 8.63 8.44
CA LYS A 87 21.96 8.92 8.13
C LYS A 87 21.88 9.74 6.84
N LEU A 88 21.10 9.27 5.86
CA LEU A 88 20.83 10.01 4.64
C LEU A 88 19.83 11.16 4.89
N PRO A 89 19.74 12.14 3.98
CA PRO A 89 18.81 13.25 4.10
C PRO A 89 17.37 12.78 4.31
N LEU A 90 16.62 13.56 5.09
CA LEU A 90 15.20 13.32 5.32
C LEU A 90 14.39 13.51 4.02
N PHE A 91 13.47 12.62 3.77
CA PHE A 91 12.55 12.65 2.65
C PHE A 91 11.12 12.91 3.16
N PRO A 92 10.52 14.06 2.85
CA PRO A 92 9.15 14.37 3.25
C PRO A 92 8.14 13.61 2.38
N TYR A 93 7.15 12.99 3.01
CA TYR A 93 6.08 12.27 2.33
C TYR A 93 4.72 12.63 2.93
N ALA A 94 3.81 13.18 2.10
CA ALA A 94 2.48 13.57 2.54
C ALA A 94 1.63 12.35 2.92
N ILE A 95 0.89 12.44 4.02
CA ILE A 95 -0.11 11.44 4.37
C ILE A 95 -1.36 11.68 3.52
N THR A 96 -1.65 10.75 2.62
CA THR A 96 -2.71 10.88 1.63
C THR A 96 -3.68 9.71 1.67
N ASN A 97 -4.90 9.97 1.25
CA ASN A 97 -5.89 8.94 0.98
C ASN A 97 -5.56 8.15 -0.31
N ASN A 98 -6.44 7.25 -0.72
CA ASN A 98 -6.26 6.41 -1.92
C ASN A 98 -6.30 7.21 -3.25
N TYR A 99 -6.74 8.46 -3.22
CA TYR A 99 -6.75 9.37 -4.36
C TYR A 99 -5.54 10.31 -4.39
N ASN A 100 -4.54 10.08 -3.53
CA ASN A 100 -3.38 10.95 -3.32
C ASN A 100 -3.74 12.36 -2.83
N THR A 101 -4.92 12.54 -2.24
CA THR A 101 -5.32 13.80 -1.60
C THR A 101 -4.80 13.82 -0.17
N PRO A 102 -4.12 14.88 0.27
CA PRO A 102 -3.68 15.02 1.66
C PRO A 102 -4.85 14.93 2.64
N ILE A 103 -4.61 14.27 3.78
CA ILE A 103 -5.61 14.09 4.84
C ILE A 103 -5.42 15.19 5.89
N GLU A 104 -6.52 15.79 6.34
CA GLU A 104 -6.49 16.73 7.46
C GLU A 104 -5.90 16.05 8.72
N TYR A 105 -5.02 16.74 9.43
CA TYR A 105 -4.22 16.18 10.50
C TYR A 105 -5.07 15.43 11.56
N GLU A 106 -6.16 16.02 12.00
CA GLU A 106 -7.04 15.45 13.03
C GLU A 106 -7.85 14.23 12.54
N LYS A 107 -7.86 13.99 11.22
CA LYS A 107 -8.55 12.84 10.58
C LYS A 107 -7.61 11.71 10.23
N ILE A 108 -6.30 11.89 10.44
CA ILE A 108 -5.30 10.86 10.13
C ILE A 108 -5.49 9.67 11.07
N SER A 109 -5.80 8.51 10.50
CA SER A 109 -5.89 7.25 11.23
C SER A 109 -4.55 6.50 11.25
N ALA A 110 -4.41 5.52 12.14
CA ALA A 110 -3.25 4.63 12.17
C ALA A 110 -3.07 3.86 10.85
N ASN A 111 -4.17 3.54 10.16
CA ASN A 111 -4.12 2.88 8.85
C ASN A 111 -3.56 3.81 7.76
N ASP A 112 -3.89 5.10 7.80
CA ASP A 112 -3.34 6.10 6.87
C ASP A 112 -1.84 6.27 7.08
N VAL A 113 -1.40 6.30 8.34
CA VAL A 113 0.03 6.33 8.70
C VAL A 113 0.74 5.08 8.17
N GLN A 114 0.18 3.88 8.39
CA GLN A 114 0.77 2.63 7.93
C GLN A 114 0.88 2.57 6.39
N ASN A 115 -0.15 3.00 5.67
CA ASN A 115 -0.15 3.03 4.22
C ASN A 115 0.86 4.05 3.69
N SER A 116 0.90 5.24 4.30
CA SER A 116 1.85 6.29 3.93
C SER A 116 3.29 5.91 4.28
N HIS A 117 3.53 5.15 5.36
CA HIS A 117 4.84 4.59 5.68
C HIS A 117 5.37 3.68 4.57
N ARG A 118 4.54 2.76 4.04
CA ARG A 118 4.92 1.87 2.94
C ARG A 118 5.24 2.63 1.65
N ARG A 119 4.45 3.65 1.35
CA ARG A 119 4.67 4.53 0.18
C ARG A 119 5.91 5.40 0.37
N CYS A 120 6.13 5.92 1.59
CA CYS A 120 7.31 6.68 1.94
C CYS A 120 8.59 5.84 1.78
N LEU A 121 8.59 4.57 2.22
CA LEU A 121 9.70 3.64 1.98
C LEU A 121 10.05 3.55 0.48
N CYS A 122 9.05 3.34 -0.39
CA CYS A 122 9.29 3.24 -1.83
C CYS A 122 9.84 4.54 -2.43
N ALA A 123 9.25 5.68 -2.09
CA ALA A 123 9.67 6.98 -2.59
C ALA A 123 11.05 7.38 -2.06
N CYS A 124 11.30 7.15 -0.78
CA CYS A 124 12.60 7.39 -0.16
C CYS A 124 13.69 6.46 -0.71
N GLY A 125 13.36 5.19 -0.99
CA GLY A 125 14.27 4.22 -1.63
C GLY A 125 14.66 4.67 -3.04
N CYS A 126 13.72 5.17 -3.82
CA CYS A 126 14.00 5.77 -5.12
C CYS A 126 14.91 7.00 -4.99
N TYR A 127 14.58 7.91 -4.08
CA TYR A 127 15.35 9.13 -3.85
C TYR A 127 16.79 8.85 -3.36
N SER A 128 16.93 7.93 -2.41
CA SER A 128 18.22 7.65 -1.75
C SER A 128 19.14 6.74 -2.54
N PHE A 129 18.58 5.76 -3.25
CA PHE A 129 19.34 4.69 -3.91
C PHE A 129 19.02 4.53 -5.40
N GLY A 130 18.02 5.26 -5.92
CA GLY A 130 17.54 5.04 -7.29
C GLY A 130 16.69 3.77 -7.45
N ASP A 131 16.20 3.14 -6.36
CA ASP A 131 15.38 1.93 -6.46
C ASP A 131 14.09 2.21 -7.23
N ALA A 132 13.82 1.39 -8.24
CA ALA A 132 12.65 1.52 -9.11
C ALA A 132 12.48 2.91 -9.75
N PHE A 133 13.58 3.65 -10.00
CA PHE A 133 13.50 4.98 -10.63
C PHE A 133 12.84 4.90 -12.00
N GLU A 134 12.92 3.78 -12.69
CA GLU A 134 12.33 3.52 -14.00
C GLU A 134 10.82 3.79 -13.99
N LEU A 135 10.12 3.40 -12.93
CA LEU A 135 8.68 3.64 -12.78
C LEU A 135 8.37 5.14 -12.62
N TRP A 136 9.21 5.87 -11.91
CA TRP A 136 9.05 7.30 -11.70
C TRP A 136 9.46 8.09 -12.93
N ALA A 137 10.53 7.67 -13.62
CA ALA A 137 11.01 8.28 -14.85
C ALA A 137 10.19 7.87 -16.08
N ARG A 138 9.30 6.87 -15.96
CA ARG A 138 8.51 6.30 -17.06
C ARG A 138 9.39 5.77 -18.20
N VAL A 139 10.51 5.16 -17.85
CA VAL A 139 11.38 4.46 -18.79
C VAL A 139 11.08 2.98 -18.79
N GLU A 140 11.49 2.30 -19.86
CA GLU A 140 11.28 0.86 -20.02
C GLU A 140 12.04 0.07 -18.95
N VAL A 141 11.37 -0.92 -18.36
CA VAL A 141 11.94 -1.83 -17.36
C VAL A 141 12.52 -3.03 -18.09
N LYS A 142 13.73 -3.43 -17.71
CA LYS A 142 14.42 -4.59 -18.30
C LYS A 142 13.63 -5.87 -18.11
N GLU A 143 13.58 -6.71 -19.15
CA GLU A 143 13.06 -8.06 -19.01
C GLU A 143 13.99 -8.90 -18.11
N LEU A 144 13.39 -9.85 -17.39
CA LEU A 144 14.15 -10.86 -16.65
C LEU A 144 14.81 -11.81 -17.65
N ASP A 145 16.13 -11.89 -17.62
CA ASP A 145 16.84 -12.93 -18.35
C ASP A 145 16.46 -14.29 -17.76
N GLN A 146 15.99 -15.21 -18.61
CA GLN A 146 15.51 -16.54 -18.20
C GLN A 146 16.59 -17.33 -17.42
N GLU A 147 17.86 -17.11 -17.67
CA GLU A 147 18.98 -17.75 -16.96
C GLU A 147 19.13 -17.31 -15.49
N GLN A 148 18.64 -16.13 -15.12
CA GLN A 148 18.66 -15.67 -13.71
C GLN A 148 17.50 -16.21 -12.87
N GLN A 149 16.48 -16.76 -13.52
CA GLN A 149 15.32 -17.35 -12.84
C GLN A 149 15.66 -18.72 -12.23
N GLU A 150 16.56 -19.48 -12.86
CA GLU A 150 16.93 -20.82 -12.39
C GLU A 150 17.86 -20.83 -11.18
N THR A 151 18.62 -19.77 -10.94
CA THR A 151 19.58 -19.70 -9.84
C THR A 151 19.03 -19.13 -8.53
N LYS A 152 17.87 -18.46 -8.56
CA LYS A 152 17.23 -17.89 -7.35
C LYS A 152 16.24 -18.85 -6.68
N ASP A 153 15.72 -19.82 -7.40
CA ASP A 153 14.80 -20.81 -6.87
C ASP A 153 15.52 -22.17 -6.70
N GLY A 154 16.27 -22.31 -5.61
CA GLY A 154 16.82 -23.61 -5.19
C GLY A 154 15.75 -24.66 -4.81
N ILE A 155 14.56 -24.55 -5.38
CA ILE A 155 13.44 -25.48 -5.26
C ILE A 155 12.98 -25.78 -6.68
N THR A 156 13.39 -26.95 -7.19
CA THR A 156 12.82 -27.56 -8.39
C THR A 156 11.30 -27.68 -8.23
N ARG A 157 10.57 -26.74 -8.80
CA ARG A 157 9.14 -26.90 -9.04
C ARG A 157 8.96 -27.40 -10.47
N THR A 158 8.39 -28.60 -10.60
CA THR A 158 7.82 -29.09 -11.84
C THR A 158 6.94 -28.01 -12.47
N PRO A 159 6.89 -27.88 -13.81
CA PRO A 159 6.06 -26.89 -14.48
C PRO A 159 4.58 -27.29 -14.37
N ASP A 160 4.02 -27.11 -13.19
CA ASP A 160 2.59 -27.03 -13.04
C ASP A 160 2.13 -25.64 -13.43
N LYS A 161 1.05 -25.57 -14.17
CA LYS A 161 0.29 -24.42 -14.67
C LYS A 161 0.61 -23.10 -13.96
N PRO A 162 0.60 -21.95 -14.65
CA PRO A 162 0.92 -20.68 -14.04
C PRO A 162 0.20 -20.59 -12.72
N ASN A 163 1.00 -20.65 -11.65
CA ASN A 163 0.52 -20.51 -10.29
C ASN A 163 -0.12 -19.12 -10.26
N GLN A 164 -1.43 -19.10 -10.33
CA GLN A 164 -2.16 -17.92 -9.92
C GLN A 164 -1.66 -17.68 -8.50
N GLN A 165 -0.69 -16.77 -8.35
CA GLN A 165 -0.44 -16.13 -7.08
C GLN A 165 -1.82 -15.86 -6.49
N PRO A 166 -2.12 -16.23 -5.23
CA PRO A 166 -3.37 -15.80 -4.64
C PRO A 166 -3.40 -14.30 -4.92
N GLU A 167 -4.34 -13.90 -5.77
CA GLU A 167 -4.54 -12.48 -6.05
C GLU A 167 -4.48 -11.82 -4.69
N PRO A 168 -3.66 -10.76 -4.48
CA PRO A 168 -3.69 -10.03 -3.23
C PRO A 168 -5.16 -9.80 -3.03
N VAL A 169 -5.71 -10.23 -1.90
CA VAL A 169 -7.12 -10.02 -1.60
C VAL A 169 -7.28 -8.52 -1.79
N GLU A 170 -7.73 -8.17 -3.00
CA GLU A 170 -7.95 -6.78 -3.35
C GLU A 170 -8.93 -6.33 -2.31
N SER A 171 -8.48 -5.45 -1.45
CA SER A 171 -9.40 -4.83 -0.51
C SER A 171 -10.50 -4.29 -1.41
N ILE A 172 -11.71 -4.75 -1.19
CA ILE A 172 -12.91 -4.42 -1.96
C ILE A 172 -13.05 -2.91 -2.16
N GLU A 173 -12.36 -2.15 -1.34
CA GLU A 173 -12.28 -0.69 -1.34
C GLU A 173 -11.64 -0.07 -2.60
N ASP A 174 -10.69 -0.75 -3.25
CA ASP A 174 -9.87 -0.07 -4.28
C ASP A 174 -10.45 -0.05 -5.70
N LYS A 175 -11.32 -0.98 -6.08
CA LYS A 175 -11.81 -1.06 -7.48
C LYS A 175 -13.00 -0.19 -7.81
N ASN A 176 -13.85 0.11 -6.86
CA ASN A 176 -15.17 0.70 -7.12
C ASN A 176 -15.55 1.90 -6.25
N TYR A 177 -14.61 2.40 -5.44
CA TYR A 177 -14.91 3.50 -4.53
C TYR A 177 -15.43 4.74 -5.28
N GLY A 178 -16.60 5.20 -4.90
CA GLY A 178 -17.25 6.39 -5.51
C GLY A 178 -17.83 6.19 -6.91
N LYS A 179 -17.67 5.03 -7.57
CA LYS A 179 -18.34 4.78 -8.85
C LYS A 179 -19.80 4.46 -8.62
N PRO A 180 -20.73 5.03 -9.42
CA PRO A 180 -22.14 4.65 -9.38
C PRO A 180 -22.31 3.15 -9.59
N ILE A 181 -23.21 2.53 -8.83
CA ILE A 181 -23.54 1.13 -9.04
C ILE A 181 -24.30 0.95 -10.35
N ALA A 182 -23.90 -0.02 -11.16
CA ALA A 182 -24.62 -0.36 -12.38
C ALA A 182 -25.97 -1.01 -12.02
N GLN A 183 -27.02 -0.72 -12.80
CA GLN A 183 -28.38 -1.20 -12.55
C GLN A 183 -28.47 -2.72 -12.35
N PRO A 184 -27.84 -3.58 -13.20
CA PRO A 184 -27.87 -5.04 -12.98
C PRO A 184 -27.22 -5.48 -11.68
N ALA A 185 -26.16 -4.80 -11.24
CA ALA A 185 -25.49 -5.09 -9.98
C ALA A 185 -26.34 -4.69 -8.77
N LEU A 186 -27.01 -3.54 -8.85
CA LEU A 186 -27.98 -3.09 -7.83
C LEU A 186 -29.12 -4.11 -7.67
N GLU A 187 -29.71 -4.56 -8.78
CA GLU A 187 -30.79 -5.56 -8.78
C GLU A 187 -30.35 -6.89 -8.16
N ALA A 188 -29.12 -7.32 -8.46
CA ALA A 188 -28.54 -8.54 -7.88
C ALA A 188 -28.36 -8.42 -6.35
N VAL A 189 -27.90 -7.28 -5.86
CA VAL A 189 -27.72 -7.04 -4.41
C VAL A 189 -29.08 -6.97 -3.71
N VAL A 190 -30.03 -6.25 -4.29
CA VAL A 190 -31.39 -6.16 -3.76
C VAL A 190 -32.04 -7.55 -3.71
N GLY A 191 -31.91 -8.36 -4.75
CA GLY A 191 -32.40 -9.73 -4.78
C GLY A 191 -31.80 -10.60 -3.67
N LYS A 192 -30.50 -10.52 -3.43
CA LYS A 192 -29.85 -11.22 -2.32
C LYS A 192 -30.38 -10.75 -0.95
N MET A 193 -30.57 -9.45 -0.76
CA MET A 193 -31.14 -8.91 0.48
C MET A 193 -32.59 -9.37 0.71
N MET A 194 -33.39 -9.48 -0.35
CA MET A 194 -34.76 -10.01 -0.24
C MET A 194 -34.75 -11.49 0.15
N ASN A 195 -33.91 -12.30 -0.48
CA ASN A 195 -33.76 -13.71 -0.14
C ASN A 195 -33.28 -13.91 1.29
N LEU A 196 -32.33 -13.10 1.77
CA LEU A 196 -31.89 -13.11 3.17
C LEU A 196 -33.04 -12.73 4.11
N ALA A 197 -33.82 -11.75 3.75
CA ALA A 197 -34.98 -11.29 4.54
C ALA A 197 -36.07 -12.37 4.68
N GLU A 198 -36.26 -13.15 3.62
CA GLU A 198 -37.25 -14.21 3.60
C GLU A 198 -36.78 -15.43 4.43
N LYS A 199 -35.53 -15.86 4.25
CA LYS A 199 -34.96 -17.01 4.93
C LYS A 199 -34.57 -16.73 6.38
N TYR A 200 -34.00 -15.57 6.66
CA TYR A 200 -33.40 -15.23 7.95
C TYR A 200 -33.68 -13.77 8.35
N PRO A 201 -34.93 -13.43 8.77
CA PRO A 201 -35.33 -12.06 9.06
C PRO A 201 -34.48 -11.35 10.11
N THR A 202 -34.05 -12.07 11.14
CA THR A 202 -33.22 -11.54 12.24
C THR A 202 -31.79 -11.19 11.78
N LEU A 203 -31.21 -11.96 10.85
CA LEU A 203 -29.87 -11.74 10.32
C LEU A 203 -29.85 -10.56 9.34
N LYS A 204 -30.95 -10.32 8.62
CA LYS A 204 -31.12 -9.13 7.78
C LYS A 204 -30.87 -7.85 8.55
N ASP A 205 -31.43 -7.71 9.75
CA ASP A 205 -31.25 -6.52 10.57
C ASP A 205 -29.79 -6.31 10.98
N GLY A 206 -29.05 -7.40 11.21
CA GLY A 206 -27.62 -7.37 11.48
C GLY A 206 -26.82 -6.82 10.28
N VAL A 207 -27.13 -7.28 9.06
CA VAL A 207 -26.49 -6.79 7.81
C VAL A 207 -26.80 -5.31 7.62
N ILE A 208 -28.06 -4.92 7.76
CA ILE A 208 -28.50 -3.52 7.63
C ILE A 208 -27.75 -2.62 8.61
N ASN A 209 -27.63 -3.04 9.86
CA ASN A 209 -26.94 -2.24 10.89
C ASN A 209 -25.44 -2.10 10.61
N LYS A 210 -24.76 -3.17 10.18
CA LYS A 210 -23.35 -3.12 9.76
C LYS A 210 -23.16 -2.17 8.57
N PHE A 211 -24.04 -2.23 7.57
CA PHE A 211 -24.00 -1.35 6.39
C PHE A 211 -24.21 0.12 6.76
N LYS A 212 -25.22 0.41 7.59
CA LYS A 212 -25.48 1.78 8.06
C LYS A 212 -24.29 2.36 8.81
N LYS A 213 -23.70 1.56 9.71
CA LYS A 213 -22.53 1.97 10.49
C LYS A 213 -21.34 2.29 9.59
N GLN A 214 -21.12 1.46 8.56
CA GLN A 214 -20.00 1.63 7.62
C GLN A 214 -20.11 2.91 6.80
N TYR A 215 -21.31 3.25 6.34
CA TYR A 215 -21.52 4.37 5.41
C TYR A 215 -22.24 5.59 6.04
N GLY A 216 -22.36 5.63 7.36
CA GLY A 216 -22.97 6.78 8.06
C GLY A 216 -24.44 7.02 7.71
N ILE A 217 -25.21 5.96 7.35
CA ILE A 217 -26.60 6.08 6.92
C ILE A 217 -27.51 6.15 8.15
N THR A 218 -28.31 7.21 8.25
CA THR A 218 -29.18 7.47 9.40
C THR A 218 -30.65 7.08 9.18
N THR A 219 -31.03 6.68 7.95
CA THR A 219 -32.39 6.26 7.60
C THR A 219 -32.83 5.05 8.43
N LYS A 220 -34.13 4.95 8.74
CA LYS A 220 -34.68 3.85 9.54
C LYS A 220 -34.52 2.50 8.81
N THR A 221 -34.75 2.49 7.50
CA THR A 221 -34.63 1.31 6.62
C THR A 221 -33.65 1.61 5.49
N ILE A 222 -33.04 0.57 4.90
CA ILE A 222 -32.22 0.67 3.70
C ILE A 222 -33.08 0.23 2.51
N GLY A 223 -33.16 1.09 1.49
CA GLY A 223 -33.75 0.79 0.20
C GLY A 223 -32.73 0.81 -0.93
N PRO A 224 -33.12 0.46 -2.17
CA PRO A 224 -32.23 0.52 -3.34
C PRO A 224 -31.58 1.90 -3.54
N ALA A 225 -32.27 2.99 -3.18
CA ALA A 225 -31.76 4.35 -3.29
C ALA A 225 -30.60 4.69 -2.32
N ASP A 226 -30.40 3.88 -1.30
CA ASP A 226 -29.31 4.04 -0.33
C ASP A 226 -28.02 3.34 -0.79
N ILE A 227 -28.09 2.46 -1.80
CA ILE A 227 -26.98 1.72 -2.38
C ILE A 227 -26.56 2.47 -3.67
N ARG A 228 -25.71 3.48 -3.51
CA ARG A 228 -25.39 4.42 -4.59
C ARG A 228 -24.13 4.03 -5.37
N THR A 229 -23.21 3.34 -4.73
CA THR A 229 -21.91 3.03 -5.32
C THR A 229 -21.70 1.53 -5.47
N ALA A 230 -20.86 1.16 -6.43
CA ALA A 230 -20.49 -0.23 -6.66
C ALA A 230 -19.81 -0.87 -5.43
N GLU A 231 -19.06 -0.08 -4.66
CA GLU A 231 -18.47 -0.46 -3.39
C GLU A 231 -19.52 -0.83 -2.34
N GLN A 232 -20.55 0.00 -2.19
CA GLN A 232 -21.66 -0.27 -1.27
C GLN A 232 -22.37 -1.58 -1.64
N GLY A 233 -22.58 -1.83 -2.93
CA GLY A 233 -23.15 -3.08 -3.44
C GLY A 233 -22.29 -4.30 -3.14
N GLN A 234 -20.98 -4.18 -3.32
CA GLN A 234 -20.03 -5.24 -3.02
C GLN A 234 -19.96 -5.55 -1.52
N PHE A 235 -19.90 -4.52 -0.68
CA PHE A 235 -19.89 -4.69 0.77
C PHE A 235 -21.13 -5.44 1.28
N LEU A 236 -22.32 -5.08 0.80
CA LEU A 236 -23.54 -5.82 1.12
C LEU A 236 -23.49 -7.28 0.64
N THR A 237 -22.99 -7.51 -0.57
CA THR A 237 -22.85 -8.86 -1.11
C THR A 237 -21.95 -9.74 -0.24
N LEU A 238 -20.85 -9.18 0.27
CA LEU A 238 -19.95 -9.91 1.16
C LEU A 238 -20.60 -10.24 2.50
N LEU A 239 -21.25 -9.25 3.12
CA LEU A 239 -21.94 -9.50 4.40
C LEU A 239 -22.99 -10.61 4.28
N ILE A 240 -23.69 -10.67 3.14
CA ILE A 240 -24.68 -11.71 2.88
C ILE A 240 -24.00 -13.07 2.68
N ASN A 241 -22.93 -13.11 1.85
CA ASN A 241 -22.20 -14.35 1.59
C ASN A 241 -21.51 -14.90 2.87
N GLU A 242 -21.04 -14.03 3.76
CA GLU A 242 -20.49 -14.43 5.07
C GLU A 242 -21.52 -15.19 5.91
N ILE A 243 -22.77 -14.72 5.91
CA ILE A 243 -23.88 -15.38 6.60
C ILE A 243 -24.21 -16.73 5.94
N ASP A 244 -24.34 -16.77 4.62
CA ASP A 244 -24.64 -18.01 3.88
C ASP A 244 -23.57 -19.09 4.05
N SER A 245 -22.30 -18.69 4.33
CA SER A 245 -21.20 -19.63 4.56
C SER A 245 -21.11 -20.14 6.00
N THR A 246 -21.84 -19.50 6.94
CA THR A 246 -21.78 -19.82 8.39
C THR A 246 -23.00 -20.66 8.82
N LEU A 247 -23.99 -20.82 7.96
CA LEU A 247 -25.22 -21.59 8.18
C LEU A 247 -25.19 -22.90 7.43
#